data_f542aab8772fd047855ec9fb558f2a96
#
_entry.id   f542aab8772fd047855ec9fb558f2a96
#
_cell.length_a   1.000
_cell.length_b   1.000
_cell.length_c   1.000
_cell.angle_alpha   90.00
_cell.angle_beta   90.00
_cell.angle_gamma   90.00
#
_symmetry.space_group_name_H-M   'P 1'
#
loop_
_entity.id
_entity.type
_entity.pdbx_description
1 polymer ?
#
loop_
_entity_poly.entity_id
_entity_poly.type
_entity_poly.pdbx_seq_one_letter_code
_entity_poly.pdbx_strand_id
1 'polypeptide(L)'
;MNNELYLSFKITNWCNLHCDHCCERSNKHNEPKFLSLEKLDKYLSESKTLPIIPNQLISFSGGETFAPYMFNQPNYIPVALDLAYSYGYIPTIKTNGTWGDNDLLRIKILNDIASRAHKYGKLVTLDISVDEFHNNESGVMKIISNTLTNFDLCYAIRICLVGFNTPGSANALNSSQQKLQTLGFEIDKTYSGDWMICAPNQSCGIYMCNDYATPIYNIGRAKQTKTYTSTGNPNGNDGANCLQLDNNDYAILNYTYREPIKNRPLNKVLESLMEKVH
;
A
#
# COMPACT_ATOMS: atom_id res chain seq x y z
N MET A 1 -9.76 -23.40 -7.46
CA MET A 1 -9.39 -22.08 -6.88
C MET A 1 -7.96 -21.78 -7.26
N ASN A 2 -7.68 -20.57 -7.66
CA ASN A 2 -6.31 -20.17 -7.96
C ASN A 2 -5.57 -20.13 -6.61
N ASN A 3 -4.50 -20.93 -6.46
CA ASN A 3 -3.73 -20.99 -5.21
C ASN A 3 -2.69 -19.88 -5.10
N GLU A 4 -2.76 -18.88 -5.98
CA GLU A 4 -1.83 -17.75 -5.98
C GLU A 4 -2.06 -16.83 -4.79
N LEU A 5 -0.95 -16.38 -4.19
CA LEU A 5 -0.95 -15.50 -3.02
C LEU A 5 -0.41 -14.11 -3.37
N TYR A 6 -1.12 -13.09 -2.92
CA TYR A 6 -0.59 -11.74 -2.80
C TYR A 6 -0.06 -11.54 -1.38
N LEU A 7 1.22 -11.26 -1.25
CA LEU A 7 1.88 -11.14 0.05
C LEU A 7 1.87 -9.69 0.55
N SER A 8 1.38 -9.48 1.76
CA SER A 8 1.33 -8.16 2.40
C SER A 8 1.99 -8.19 3.78
N PHE A 9 2.82 -7.19 4.07
CA PHE A 9 3.47 -7.02 5.36
C PHE A 9 2.86 -5.82 6.08
N LYS A 10 2.29 -6.07 7.23
CA LYS A 10 1.74 -5.03 8.09
C LYS A 10 2.86 -4.44 8.95
N ILE A 11 3.34 -3.28 8.56
CA ILE A 11 4.48 -2.63 9.19
C ILE A 11 4.14 -2.16 10.61
N THR A 12 2.95 -1.58 10.80
CA THR A 12 2.53 -1.07 12.11
C THR A 12 1.02 -1.01 12.24
N ASN A 13 0.52 -0.93 13.47
CA ASN A 13 -0.87 -0.60 13.79
C ASN A 13 -1.08 0.90 14.06
N TRP A 14 0.00 1.68 14.10
CA TRP A 14 -0.10 3.11 14.31
C TRP A 14 -0.47 3.84 13.02
N CYS A 15 -1.36 4.82 13.13
CA CYS A 15 -1.71 5.73 12.04
C CYS A 15 -2.00 7.11 12.61
N ASN A 16 -1.56 8.15 11.94
CA ASN A 16 -1.89 9.52 12.32
C ASN A 16 -3.36 9.89 12.05
N LEU A 17 -4.08 9.07 11.30
CA LEU A 17 -5.51 9.21 11.00
C LEU A 17 -6.38 8.25 11.83
N HIS A 18 -7.69 8.51 11.82
CA HIS A 18 -8.71 7.68 12.46
C HIS A 18 -9.92 7.53 11.52
N CYS A 19 -9.70 6.88 10.36
CA CYS A 19 -10.72 6.74 9.32
C CYS A 19 -11.81 5.72 9.69
N ASP A 20 -13.07 6.04 9.46
CA ASP A 20 -14.21 5.19 9.83
C ASP A 20 -14.26 3.86 9.07
N HIS A 21 -13.74 3.83 7.85
CA HIS A 21 -13.65 2.64 7.00
C HIS A 21 -12.48 1.70 7.36
N CYS A 22 -11.59 2.08 8.28
CA CYS A 22 -10.33 1.39 8.52
C CYS A 22 -10.52 -0.08 8.94
N CYS A 23 -10.11 -1.02 8.07
CA CYS A 23 -10.15 -2.46 8.35
C CYS A 23 -9.18 -2.87 9.47
N GLU A 24 -8.10 -2.13 9.66
CA GLU A 24 -7.03 -2.39 10.62
C GLU A 24 -7.27 -1.78 12.01
N ARG A 25 -8.30 -0.93 12.16
CA ARG A 25 -8.56 -0.12 13.38
C ARG A 25 -7.36 0.72 13.83
N SER A 26 -6.50 1.07 12.89
CA SER A 26 -5.31 1.89 13.14
C SER A 26 -5.69 3.31 13.54
N ASN A 27 -4.94 3.90 14.44
CA ASN A 27 -5.11 5.29 14.88
C ASN A 27 -3.87 5.77 15.65
N LYS A 28 -3.83 7.08 15.98
CA LYS A 28 -2.72 7.72 16.69
C LYS A 28 -2.56 7.31 18.15
N HIS A 29 -3.55 6.64 18.74
CA HIS A 29 -3.50 6.16 20.13
C HIS A 29 -2.98 4.73 20.23
N ASN A 30 -2.82 4.03 19.11
CA ASN A 30 -2.17 2.73 19.10
C ASN A 30 -0.67 2.91 19.42
N GLU A 31 -0.09 1.94 20.11
CA GLU A 31 1.35 1.91 20.33
C GLU A 31 2.10 1.87 18.99
N PRO A 32 3.11 2.72 18.77
CA PRO A 32 3.91 2.73 17.54
C PRO A 32 4.89 1.55 17.50
N LYS A 33 4.35 0.34 17.45
CA LYS A 33 5.11 -0.90 17.32
C LYS A 33 5.28 -1.25 15.85
N PHE A 34 6.52 -1.48 15.41
CA PHE A 34 6.85 -1.83 14.04
C PHE A 34 7.21 -3.31 13.91
N LEU A 35 6.93 -3.90 12.74
CA LEU A 35 7.45 -5.21 12.36
C LEU A 35 8.99 -5.13 12.36
N SER A 36 9.68 -5.98 13.14
CA SER A 36 11.14 -5.91 13.15
C SER A 36 11.73 -6.32 11.80
N LEU A 37 12.84 -5.68 11.41
CA LEU A 37 13.51 -6.00 10.14
C LEU A 37 14.02 -7.45 10.10
N GLU A 38 14.40 -8.02 11.23
CA GLU A 38 14.76 -9.44 11.35
C GLU A 38 13.57 -10.35 11.01
N LYS A 39 12.37 -10.02 11.51
CA LYS A 39 11.17 -10.78 11.18
C LYS A 39 10.79 -10.60 9.72
N LEU A 40 10.90 -9.38 9.18
CA LEU A 40 10.65 -9.12 7.77
C LEU A 40 11.58 -9.95 6.90
N ASP A 41 12.89 -9.98 7.21
CA ASP A 41 13.89 -10.79 6.51
C ASP A 41 13.53 -12.27 6.54
N LYS A 42 13.23 -12.81 7.74
CA LYS A 42 12.77 -14.19 7.91
C LYS A 42 11.53 -14.48 7.05
N TYR A 43 10.51 -13.63 7.08
CA TYR A 43 9.27 -13.85 6.35
C TYR A 43 9.47 -13.78 4.83
N LEU A 44 10.32 -12.86 4.35
CA LEU A 44 10.68 -12.77 2.94
C LEU A 44 11.44 -14.02 2.48
N SER A 45 12.35 -14.54 3.30
CA SER A 45 13.05 -15.78 3.03
C SER A 45 12.09 -16.97 2.94
N GLU A 46 11.25 -17.16 3.94
CA GLU A 46 10.29 -18.28 4.00
C GLU A 46 9.22 -18.18 2.91
N SER A 47 8.84 -16.98 2.49
CA SER A 47 7.84 -16.77 1.45
C SER A 47 8.26 -17.30 0.08
N LYS A 48 9.55 -17.53 -0.15
CA LYS A 48 10.04 -18.16 -1.38
C LYS A 48 9.51 -19.58 -1.60
N THR A 49 9.01 -20.22 -0.57
CA THR A 49 8.40 -21.56 -0.65
C THR A 49 6.88 -21.51 -0.85
N LEU A 50 6.30 -20.32 -0.86
CA LEU A 50 4.85 -20.11 -1.03
C LEU A 50 4.50 -19.88 -2.51
N PRO A 51 3.26 -20.21 -2.94
CA PRO A 51 2.79 -19.97 -4.30
C PRO A 51 2.43 -18.49 -4.50
N ILE A 52 3.46 -17.64 -4.49
CA ILE A 52 3.30 -16.19 -4.71
C ILE A 52 2.96 -15.91 -6.17
N ILE A 53 2.13 -14.91 -6.43
CA ILE A 53 1.78 -14.47 -7.79
C ILE A 53 3.03 -14.25 -8.65
N PRO A 54 2.99 -14.59 -9.96
CA PRO A 54 4.17 -14.59 -10.83
C PRO A 54 4.94 -13.27 -10.88
N ASN A 55 4.27 -12.14 -10.68
CA ASN A 55 4.88 -10.81 -10.74
C ASN A 55 5.76 -10.48 -9.53
N GLN A 56 5.84 -11.36 -8.54
CA GLN A 56 6.61 -11.16 -7.31
C GLN A 56 6.28 -9.84 -6.58
N LEU A 57 5.07 -9.34 -6.75
CA LEU A 57 4.60 -8.13 -6.07
C LEU A 57 4.33 -8.44 -4.60
N ILE A 58 4.82 -7.56 -3.73
CA ILE A 58 4.48 -7.57 -2.31
C ILE A 58 4.00 -6.20 -1.88
N SER A 59 3.22 -6.11 -0.80
CA SER A 59 2.88 -4.80 -0.25
C SER A 59 3.41 -4.59 1.17
N PHE A 60 3.85 -3.37 1.43
CA PHE A 60 4.00 -2.82 2.77
C PHE A 60 2.76 -2.00 3.10
N SER A 61 2.10 -2.35 4.19
CA SER A 61 0.80 -1.83 4.58
C SER A 61 0.71 -1.66 6.10
N GLY A 62 -0.49 -1.49 6.62
CA GLY A 62 -0.76 -1.41 8.06
C GLY A 62 -1.53 -0.15 8.42
N GLY A 63 -1.09 0.58 9.44
CA GLY A 63 -1.61 1.91 9.75
C GLY A 63 -1.09 2.92 8.73
N GLU A 64 -0.09 3.72 9.11
CA GLU A 64 0.65 4.53 8.14
C GLU A 64 2.05 3.91 7.93
N THR A 65 2.33 3.50 6.71
CA THR A 65 3.57 2.76 6.40
C THR A 65 4.82 3.61 6.59
N PHE A 66 4.74 4.93 6.39
CA PHE A 66 5.85 5.86 6.63
C PHE A 66 5.95 6.35 8.08
N ALA A 67 5.15 5.81 9.00
CA ALA A 67 5.25 6.14 10.43
C ALA A 67 6.67 6.00 11.02
N PRO A 68 7.54 5.05 10.61
CA PRO A 68 8.90 4.98 11.14
C PRO A 68 9.67 6.29 11.04
N TYR A 69 9.49 7.09 9.99
CA TYR A 69 10.11 8.41 9.89
C TYR A 69 9.64 9.38 10.97
N MET A 70 8.39 9.27 11.41
CA MET A 70 7.81 10.11 12.46
C MET A 70 8.29 9.70 13.87
N PHE A 71 8.84 8.49 14.01
CA PHE A 71 9.34 7.91 15.26
C PHE A 71 10.86 7.73 15.26
N ASN A 72 11.59 8.61 14.58
CA ASN A 72 13.06 8.63 14.52
C ASN A 72 13.70 7.31 14.02
N GLN A 73 13.03 6.58 13.16
CA GLN A 73 13.54 5.38 12.49
C GLN A 73 13.63 5.58 10.95
N PRO A 74 14.35 6.61 10.46
CA PRO A 74 14.33 6.98 9.04
C PRO A 74 14.92 5.91 8.12
N ASN A 75 15.73 5.01 8.65
CA ASN A 75 16.34 3.93 7.88
C ASN A 75 15.45 2.69 7.75
N TYR A 76 14.33 2.63 8.46
CA TYR A 76 13.48 1.44 8.46
C TYR A 76 12.95 1.09 7.06
N ILE A 77 12.29 2.03 6.39
CA ILE A 77 11.73 1.80 5.05
C ILE A 77 12.84 1.53 4.01
N PRO A 78 13.95 2.32 3.95
CA PRO A 78 15.07 1.98 3.08
C PRO A 78 15.59 0.54 3.24
N VAL A 79 15.78 0.07 4.47
CA VAL A 79 16.24 -1.31 4.75
C VAL A 79 15.16 -2.33 4.38
N ALA A 80 13.89 -2.06 4.66
CA ALA A 80 12.80 -2.95 4.25
C ALA A 80 12.72 -3.11 2.73
N LEU A 81 12.97 -2.04 1.97
CA LEU A 81 13.08 -2.09 0.51
C LEU A 81 14.31 -2.87 0.04
N ASP A 82 15.47 -2.65 0.66
CA ASP A 82 16.69 -3.42 0.37
C ASP A 82 16.44 -4.93 0.56
N LEU A 83 15.78 -5.33 1.65
CA LEU A 83 15.40 -6.72 1.90
C LEU A 83 14.46 -7.24 0.82
N ALA A 84 13.37 -6.52 0.53
CA ALA A 84 12.41 -6.95 -0.50
C ALA A 84 13.08 -7.19 -1.86
N TYR A 85 13.89 -6.24 -2.32
CA TYR A 85 14.61 -6.35 -3.59
C TYR A 85 15.65 -7.47 -3.58
N SER A 86 16.36 -7.71 -2.47
CA SER A 86 17.35 -8.78 -2.37
C SER A 86 16.73 -10.17 -2.52
N TYR A 87 15.47 -10.33 -2.10
CA TYR A 87 14.68 -11.54 -2.33
C TYR A 87 13.98 -11.55 -3.69
N GLY A 88 14.21 -10.54 -4.55
CA GLY A 88 13.65 -10.45 -5.90
C GLY A 88 12.21 -9.94 -5.96
N TYR A 89 11.65 -9.42 -4.86
CA TYR A 89 10.31 -8.86 -4.83
C TYR A 89 10.28 -7.42 -5.34
N ILE A 90 9.11 -7.01 -5.83
CA ILE A 90 8.82 -5.62 -6.23
C ILE A 90 7.83 -5.05 -5.21
N PRO A 91 8.25 -4.10 -4.37
CA PRO A 91 7.41 -3.58 -3.32
C PRO A 91 6.40 -2.54 -3.82
N THR A 92 5.19 -2.63 -3.30
CA THR A 92 4.16 -1.59 -3.30
C THR A 92 4.03 -1.05 -1.88
N ILE A 93 4.02 0.26 -1.69
CA ILE A 93 3.86 0.89 -0.38
C ILE A 93 2.49 1.55 -0.32
N LYS A 94 1.63 1.09 0.59
CA LYS A 94 0.31 1.69 0.83
C LYS A 94 0.43 2.78 1.87
N THR A 95 -0.09 3.96 1.55
CA THR A 95 0.03 5.14 2.42
C THR A 95 -1.19 6.05 2.33
N ASN A 96 -1.44 6.79 3.40
CA ASN A 96 -2.46 7.84 3.41
C ASN A 96 -1.96 9.18 2.81
N GLY A 97 -0.67 9.33 2.52
CA GLY A 97 -0.11 10.49 1.84
C GLY A 97 -0.04 11.79 2.64
N THR A 98 -0.50 11.83 3.89
CA THR A 98 -0.52 13.07 4.71
C THR A 98 0.87 13.64 5.00
N TRP A 99 1.91 12.80 4.97
CA TRP A 99 3.31 13.21 5.12
C TRP A 99 3.78 14.15 4.00
N GLY A 100 3.06 14.17 2.87
CA GLY A 100 3.34 15.06 1.75
C GLY A 100 3.22 16.54 2.08
N ASP A 101 2.49 16.92 3.12
CA ASP A 101 2.37 18.31 3.57
C ASP A 101 3.62 18.84 4.29
N ASN A 102 4.47 17.95 4.82
CA ASN A 102 5.75 18.33 5.40
C ASN A 102 6.85 18.26 4.34
N ASP A 103 7.37 19.39 3.90
CA ASP A 103 8.33 19.50 2.79
C ASP A 103 9.61 18.71 3.04
N LEU A 104 10.19 18.80 4.23
CA LEU A 104 11.41 18.07 4.57
C LEU A 104 11.19 16.56 4.59
N LEU A 105 10.10 16.14 5.19
CA LEU A 105 9.75 14.72 5.28
C LEU A 105 9.44 14.15 3.89
N ARG A 106 8.69 14.89 3.07
CA ARG A 106 8.35 14.49 1.70
C ARG A 106 9.61 14.28 0.85
N ILE A 107 10.49 15.27 0.81
CA ILE A 107 11.73 15.20 0.04
C ILE A 107 12.57 14.01 0.52
N LYS A 108 12.71 13.84 1.84
CA LYS A 108 13.47 12.73 2.39
C LYS A 108 12.89 11.38 2.00
N ILE A 109 11.60 11.16 2.19
CA ILE A 109 10.93 9.88 1.86
C ILE A 109 11.10 9.57 0.37
N LEU A 110 10.79 10.52 -0.51
CA LEU A 110 10.87 10.29 -1.96
C LEU A 110 12.29 9.95 -2.40
N ASN A 111 13.29 10.66 -1.91
CA ASN A 111 14.69 10.39 -2.23
C ASN A 111 15.16 9.04 -1.67
N ASP A 112 14.78 8.68 -0.46
CA ASP A 112 15.14 7.40 0.16
C ASP A 112 14.57 6.21 -0.65
N ILE A 113 13.30 6.26 -1.03
CA ILE A 113 12.68 5.17 -1.82
C ILE A 113 13.21 5.12 -3.25
N ALA A 114 13.41 6.27 -3.90
CA ALA A 114 13.96 6.33 -5.25
C ALA A 114 15.41 5.81 -5.30
N SER A 115 16.24 6.17 -4.32
CA SER A 115 17.63 5.69 -4.26
C SER A 115 17.72 4.16 -4.16
N ARG A 116 16.75 3.52 -3.45
CA ARG A 116 16.69 2.06 -3.36
C ARG A 116 16.21 1.44 -4.66
N ALA A 117 15.18 1.99 -5.28
CA ALA A 117 14.70 1.55 -6.60
C ALA A 117 15.83 1.60 -7.65
N HIS A 118 16.55 2.72 -7.73
CA HIS A 118 17.71 2.87 -8.64
C HIS A 118 18.83 1.87 -8.34
N LYS A 119 19.20 1.67 -7.06
CA LYS A 119 20.23 0.70 -6.66
C LYS A 119 19.97 -0.70 -7.21
N TYR A 120 18.72 -1.11 -7.30
CA TYR A 120 18.34 -2.43 -7.77
C TYR A 120 17.84 -2.45 -9.22
N GLY A 121 17.81 -1.32 -9.92
CA GLY A 121 17.25 -1.23 -11.28
C GLY A 121 15.78 -1.63 -11.34
N LYS A 122 15.01 -1.31 -10.31
CA LYS A 122 13.60 -1.68 -10.14
C LYS A 122 12.74 -0.42 -9.94
N LEU A 123 11.43 -0.63 -9.87
CA LEU A 123 10.47 0.40 -9.48
C LEU A 123 9.95 0.12 -8.08
N VAL A 124 9.47 1.17 -7.39
CA VAL A 124 8.60 1.06 -6.23
C VAL A 124 7.27 1.70 -6.56
N THR A 125 6.17 1.07 -6.17
CA THR A 125 4.84 1.65 -6.33
C THR A 125 4.39 2.29 -5.02
N LEU A 126 3.89 3.52 -5.08
CA LEU A 126 3.17 4.17 -4.00
C LEU A 126 1.68 4.10 -4.28
N ASP A 127 0.95 3.29 -3.53
CA ASP A 127 -0.51 3.29 -3.50
C ASP A 127 -0.96 4.34 -2.49
N ILE A 128 -1.43 5.49 -2.96
CA ILE A 128 -1.85 6.59 -2.11
C ILE A 128 -3.37 6.60 -2.06
N SER A 129 -3.93 6.51 -0.85
CA SER A 129 -5.37 6.58 -0.64
C SER A 129 -5.90 7.97 -0.96
N VAL A 130 -6.90 8.06 -1.85
CA VAL A 130 -7.58 9.31 -2.22
C VAL A 130 -9.09 9.06 -2.17
N ASP A 131 -9.70 9.45 -1.06
CA ASP A 131 -11.10 9.21 -0.79
C ASP A 131 -11.64 10.24 0.22
N GLU A 132 -12.93 10.15 0.51
CA GLU A 132 -13.63 11.04 1.45
C GLU A 132 -13.20 10.93 2.91
N PHE A 133 -12.43 9.89 3.27
CA PHE A 133 -12.05 9.61 4.66
C PHE A 133 -10.67 10.12 5.04
N HIS A 134 -9.79 10.38 4.05
CA HIS A 134 -8.38 10.65 4.32
C HIS A 134 -8.05 12.15 4.43
N ASN A 135 -8.82 13.05 3.84
CA ASN A 135 -8.62 14.51 3.86
C ASN A 135 -7.13 14.90 3.67
N ASN A 136 -6.49 14.35 2.65
CA ASN A 136 -5.03 14.41 2.42
C ASN A 136 -4.64 15.08 1.09
N GLU A 137 -5.58 15.72 0.42
CA GLU A 137 -5.44 16.18 -0.96
C GLU A 137 -4.20 17.08 -1.17
N SER A 138 -3.94 18.02 -0.25
CA SER A 138 -2.76 18.90 -0.35
C SER A 138 -1.45 18.10 -0.36
N GLY A 139 -1.29 17.17 0.58
CA GLY A 139 -0.09 16.33 0.66
C GLY A 139 0.08 15.47 -0.58
N VAL A 140 -1.01 14.88 -1.07
CA VAL A 140 -1.01 14.06 -2.28
C VAL A 140 -0.58 14.87 -3.49
N MET A 141 -1.12 16.07 -3.71
CA MET A 141 -0.74 16.93 -4.82
C MET A 141 0.75 17.30 -4.80
N LYS A 142 1.32 17.56 -3.62
CA LYS A 142 2.75 17.86 -3.47
C LYS A 142 3.62 16.63 -3.75
N ILE A 143 3.22 15.43 -3.31
CA ILE A 143 3.92 14.19 -3.63
C ILE A 143 3.95 13.98 -5.14
N ILE A 144 2.80 14.09 -5.80
CA ILE A 144 2.66 13.94 -7.25
C ILE A 144 3.52 14.94 -8.00
N SER A 145 3.37 16.24 -7.68
CA SER A 145 4.13 17.30 -8.34
C SER A 145 5.64 17.08 -8.21
N ASN A 146 6.14 16.77 -7.01
CA ASN A 146 7.57 16.51 -6.83
C ASN A 146 8.04 15.29 -7.62
N THR A 147 7.25 14.22 -7.66
CA THR A 147 7.63 13.00 -8.37
C THR A 147 7.65 13.23 -9.88
N LEU A 148 6.63 13.88 -10.45
CA LEU A 148 6.54 14.09 -11.89
C LEU A 148 7.50 15.16 -12.42
N THR A 149 7.85 16.16 -11.62
CA THR A 149 8.78 17.23 -12.06
C THR A 149 10.25 16.89 -11.84
N ASN A 150 10.54 15.80 -11.14
CA ASN A 150 11.90 15.33 -10.90
C ASN A 150 12.15 14.03 -11.68
N PHE A 151 13.05 14.07 -12.66
CA PHE A 151 13.37 12.95 -13.54
C PHE A 151 13.75 11.67 -12.76
N ASP A 152 14.66 11.79 -11.78
CA ASP A 152 15.14 10.64 -11.01
C ASP A 152 14.01 9.98 -10.21
N LEU A 153 13.13 10.79 -9.63
CA LEU A 153 11.97 10.27 -8.88
C LEU A 153 10.97 9.60 -9.82
N CYS A 154 10.69 10.22 -10.97
CA CYS A 154 9.71 9.72 -11.93
C CYS A 154 10.07 8.35 -12.50
N TYR A 155 11.35 8.08 -12.72
CA TYR A 155 11.81 6.77 -13.21
C TYR A 155 11.91 5.70 -12.12
N ALA A 156 11.95 6.09 -10.86
CA ALA A 156 12.06 5.17 -9.73
C ALA A 156 10.73 4.85 -9.05
N ILE A 157 9.80 5.81 -9.07
CA ILE A 157 8.55 5.76 -8.31
C ILE A 157 7.35 5.77 -9.25
N ARG A 158 6.53 4.72 -9.18
CA ARG A 158 5.20 4.72 -9.75
C ARG A 158 4.20 5.14 -8.69
N ILE A 159 3.34 6.12 -8.97
CA ILE A 159 2.25 6.49 -8.08
C ILE A 159 0.95 5.90 -8.61
N CYS A 160 0.19 5.27 -7.72
CA CYS A 160 -1.18 4.83 -7.96
C CYS A 160 -2.10 5.54 -6.97
N LEU A 161 -3.11 6.25 -7.45
CA LEU A 161 -4.14 6.84 -6.61
C LEU A 161 -5.28 5.84 -6.45
N VAL A 162 -5.60 5.50 -5.21
CA VAL A 162 -6.56 4.44 -4.88
C VAL A 162 -7.69 5.02 -4.04
N GLY A 163 -8.91 4.78 -4.46
CA GLY A 163 -10.11 5.12 -3.70
C GLY A 163 -10.98 3.90 -3.40
N PHE A 164 -12.13 4.12 -2.77
CA PHE A 164 -13.13 3.08 -2.51
C PHE A 164 -14.28 3.16 -3.49
N ASN A 165 -15.07 2.10 -3.60
CA ASN A 165 -16.30 2.06 -4.40
C ASN A 165 -17.41 2.86 -3.73
N THR A 166 -17.20 4.16 -3.63
CA THR A 166 -18.15 5.13 -3.04
C THR A 166 -18.21 6.38 -3.92
N PRO A 167 -19.35 7.08 -3.95
CA PRO A 167 -19.45 8.36 -4.66
C PRO A 167 -18.45 9.41 -4.14
N GLY A 168 -18.13 9.38 -2.84
CA GLY A 168 -17.17 10.30 -2.23
C GLY A 168 -15.76 10.08 -2.74
N SER A 169 -15.31 8.82 -2.83
CA SER A 169 -14.00 8.47 -3.41
C SER A 169 -13.91 8.83 -4.90
N ALA A 170 -14.97 8.57 -5.67
CA ALA A 170 -15.02 8.98 -7.08
C ALA A 170 -14.88 10.51 -7.21
N ASN A 171 -15.57 11.29 -6.37
CA ASN A 171 -15.45 12.73 -6.35
C ASN A 171 -14.03 13.20 -5.96
N ALA A 172 -13.40 12.57 -4.96
CA ALA A 172 -12.04 12.89 -4.54
C ALA A 172 -11.01 12.61 -5.65
N LEU A 173 -11.12 11.48 -6.34
CA LEU A 173 -10.27 11.15 -7.49
C LEU A 173 -10.47 12.14 -8.64
N ASN A 174 -11.72 12.47 -8.99
CA ASN A 174 -12.03 13.45 -10.03
C ASN A 174 -11.50 14.88 -9.67
N SER A 175 -11.63 15.30 -8.39
CA SER A 175 -11.07 16.55 -7.92
C SER A 175 -9.55 16.59 -8.07
N SER A 176 -8.88 15.50 -7.68
CA SER A 176 -7.44 15.36 -7.84
C SER A 176 -7.02 15.43 -9.32
N GLN A 177 -7.77 14.79 -10.22
CA GLN A 177 -7.54 14.85 -11.65
C GLN A 177 -7.64 16.28 -12.19
N GLN A 178 -8.72 17.01 -11.85
CA GLN A 178 -8.92 18.38 -12.28
C GLN A 178 -7.80 19.32 -11.80
N LYS A 179 -7.34 19.13 -10.54
CA LYS A 179 -6.23 19.92 -10.00
C LYS A 179 -4.92 19.65 -10.73
N LEU A 180 -4.63 18.39 -11.07
CA LEU A 180 -3.45 18.04 -11.84
C LEU A 180 -3.48 18.65 -13.23
N GLN A 181 -4.64 18.64 -13.92
CA GLN A 181 -4.81 19.33 -15.18
C GLN A 181 -4.56 20.85 -15.05
N THR A 182 -5.06 21.47 -13.98
CA THR A 182 -4.84 22.91 -13.70
C THR A 182 -3.35 23.21 -13.47
N LEU A 183 -2.59 22.26 -12.96
CA LEU A 183 -1.13 22.33 -12.79
C LEU A 183 -0.36 22.05 -14.09
N GLY A 184 -1.05 21.79 -15.21
CA GLY A 184 -0.46 21.59 -16.52
C GLY A 184 -0.08 20.15 -16.83
N PHE A 185 -0.50 19.17 -16.03
CA PHE A 185 -0.29 17.75 -16.34
C PHE A 185 -1.27 17.27 -17.40
N GLU A 186 -0.78 16.45 -18.33
CA GLU A 186 -1.58 15.79 -19.34
C GLU A 186 -2.25 14.53 -18.77
N ILE A 187 -3.48 14.26 -19.19
CA ILE A 187 -4.25 13.10 -18.70
C ILE A 187 -4.76 12.31 -19.88
N ASP A 188 -4.32 11.06 -19.95
CA ASP A 188 -4.74 10.11 -20.97
C ASP A 188 -5.47 8.92 -20.36
N LYS A 189 -6.49 8.43 -21.07
CA LYS A 189 -7.19 7.21 -20.70
C LYS A 189 -6.40 5.99 -21.22
N THR A 190 -6.07 5.07 -20.31
CA THR A 190 -5.37 3.83 -20.69
C THR A 190 -6.32 2.82 -21.35
N TYR A 191 -5.76 1.78 -21.96
CA TYR A 191 -6.51 0.66 -22.55
C TYR A 191 -7.39 -0.09 -21.53
N SER A 192 -6.97 -0.15 -20.28
CA SER A 192 -7.71 -0.77 -19.17
C SER A 192 -8.88 0.08 -18.66
N GLY A 193 -8.98 1.33 -19.12
CA GLY A 193 -9.99 2.26 -18.63
C GLY A 193 -9.52 3.16 -17.49
N ASP A 194 -8.33 2.88 -16.94
CA ASP A 194 -7.67 3.73 -15.94
C ASP A 194 -7.18 5.03 -16.58
N TRP A 195 -6.86 6.02 -15.74
CA TRP A 195 -6.26 7.26 -16.19
C TRP A 195 -4.75 7.24 -15.92
N MET A 196 -3.99 7.73 -16.88
CA MET A 196 -2.57 8.00 -16.73
C MET A 196 -2.35 9.51 -16.80
N ILE A 197 -1.64 10.05 -15.83
CA ILE A 197 -1.33 11.47 -15.72
C ILE A 197 0.17 11.62 -15.91
N CYS A 198 0.59 12.38 -16.91
CA CYS A 198 1.98 12.60 -17.26
C CYS A 198 2.35 14.08 -17.12
N ALA A 199 3.59 14.34 -16.75
CA ALA A 199 4.14 15.66 -16.96
C ALA A 199 4.33 15.90 -18.47
N PRO A 200 4.16 17.16 -18.98
CA PRO A 200 4.37 17.48 -20.38
C PRO A 200 5.74 16.98 -20.85
N ASN A 201 5.76 16.27 -21.98
CA ASN A 201 6.97 15.71 -22.60
C ASN A 201 7.70 14.63 -21.79
N GLN A 202 7.04 13.97 -20.83
CA GLN A 202 7.61 12.86 -20.08
C GLN A 202 6.85 11.56 -20.36
N SER A 203 7.59 10.46 -20.42
CA SER A 203 7.05 9.10 -20.63
C SER A 203 6.65 8.40 -19.33
N CYS A 204 6.80 9.04 -18.20
CA CYS A 204 6.42 8.52 -16.89
C CYS A 204 5.12 9.17 -16.39
N GLY A 205 4.29 8.39 -15.72
CA GLY A 205 2.97 8.84 -15.33
C GLY A 205 2.48 8.25 -14.02
N ILE A 206 1.39 8.83 -13.56
CA ILE A 206 0.63 8.37 -12.39
C ILE A 206 -0.60 7.63 -12.90
N TYR A 207 -0.83 6.44 -12.36
CA TYR A 207 -2.04 5.72 -12.59
C TYR A 207 -3.12 6.15 -11.59
N MET A 208 -4.28 6.51 -12.11
CA MET A 208 -5.49 6.68 -11.32
C MET A 208 -6.41 5.51 -11.60
N CYS A 209 -6.63 4.67 -10.62
CA CYS A 209 -7.60 3.58 -10.71
C CYS A 209 -9.01 4.17 -10.63
N ASN A 210 -9.71 4.17 -11.77
CA ASN A 210 -10.96 4.92 -11.91
C ASN A 210 -12.20 4.12 -11.50
N ASP A 211 -12.17 2.79 -11.60
CA ASP A 211 -13.40 1.99 -11.52
C ASP A 211 -13.33 0.85 -10.50
N TYR A 212 -12.23 0.73 -9.83
CA TYR A 212 -11.95 -0.45 -9.00
C TYR A 212 -11.69 -0.09 -7.56
N ALA A 213 -12.37 0.93 -7.16
CA ALA A 213 -12.45 1.26 -5.78
C ALA A 213 -12.74 0.00 -4.99
N THR A 214 -11.75 -0.45 -4.25
CA THR A 214 -11.90 -1.60 -3.37
C THR A 214 -13.14 -1.41 -2.51
N PRO A 215 -14.07 -2.37 -2.45
CA PRO A 215 -15.22 -2.24 -1.59
C PRO A 215 -14.77 -2.08 -0.14
N ILE A 216 -15.46 -1.24 0.60
CA ILE A 216 -15.27 -1.15 2.05
C ILE A 216 -15.91 -2.38 2.65
N TYR A 217 -15.12 -3.31 3.15
CA TYR A 217 -15.60 -4.55 3.74
C TYR A 217 -16.13 -4.34 5.15
N ASN A 218 -17.06 -5.22 5.56
CA ASN A 218 -17.67 -5.23 6.90
C ASN A 218 -16.71 -5.82 7.95
N ILE A 219 -15.53 -5.22 8.08
CA ILE A 219 -14.47 -5.61 9.02
C ILE A 219 -13.89 -4.39 9.74
N GLY A 220 -13.13 -4.63 10.80
CA GLY A 220 -12.43 -3.56 11.50
C GLY A 220 -13.35 -2.47 12.04
N ARG A 221 -12.97 -1.21 11.82
CA ARG A 221 -13.76 -0.04 12.23
C ARG A 221 -14.98 0.17 11.32
N ALA A 222 -14.87 -0.13 10.03
CA ALA A 222 -15.99 -0.04 9.10
C ALA A 222 -17.22 -0.82 9.58
N LYS A 223 -17.01 -1.99 10.20
CA LYS A 223 -18.08 -2.77 10.85
C LYS A 223 -18.73 -2.01 12.02
N GLN A 224 -17.94 -1.29 12.81
CA GLN A 224 -18.44 -0.55 13.98
C GLN A 224 -19.20 0.70 13.57
N THR A 225 -18.70 1.43 12.58
CA THR A 225 -19.28 2.69 12.09
C THR A 225 -20.36 2.48 11.03
N LYS A 226 -20.55 1.24 10.55
CA LYS A 226 -21.47 0.88 9.45
C LYS A 226 -21.17 1.61 8.13
N THR A 227 -19.90 1.93 7.88
CA THR A 227 -19.42 2.62 6.66
C THR A 227 -19.05 1.65 5.53
N TYR A 228 -19.33 0.36 5.67
CA TYR A 228 -19.00 -0.65 4.65
C TYR A 228 -19.94 -0.60 3.44
N THR A 229 -19.39 -0.86 2.25
CA THR A 229 -20.14 -0.96 0.98
C THR A 229 -20.35 -2.41 0.53
N SER A 230 -19.74 -3.38 1.20
CA SER A 230 -19.91 -4.81 0.94
C SER A 230 -19.97 -5.61 2.24
N THR A 231 -20.93 -6.52 2.31
CA THR A 231 -21.04 -7.54 3.38
C THR A 231 -20.31 -8.81 3.00
N GLY A 232 -19.78 -8.89 1.77
CA GLY A 232 -19.05 -10.05 1.26
C GLY A 232 -17.73 -10.28 2.01
N ASN A 233 -17.21 -11.50 1.87
CA ASN A 233 -15.88 -11.82 2.33
C ASN A 233 -14.86 -11.07 1.44
N PRO A 234 -13.83 -10.43 2.00
CA PRO A 234 -12.73 -9.80 1.23
C PRO A 234 -11.87 -10.79 0.43
N ASN A 235 -12.34 -12.00 0.22
CA ASN A 235 -11.75 -12.96 -0.72
C ASN A 235 -11.85 -12.33 -2.11
N GLY A 236 -10.73 -11.77 -2.57
CA GLY A 236 -10.67 -10.96 -3.78
C GLY A 236 -11.42 -11.57 -4.95
N ASN A 237 -12.19 -10.75 -5.65
CA ASN A 237 -12.85 -11.11 -6.90
C ASN A 237 -11.82 -11.42 -8.02
N ASP A 238 -10.57 -11.17 -7.77
CA ASP A 238 -9.43 -11.27 -8.70
C ASP A 238 -8.75 -12.66 -8.64
N GLY A 239 -9.25 -13.56 -7.81
CA GLY A 239 -8.77 -14.96 -7.75
C GLY A 239 -7.50 -15.19 -6.93
N ALA A 240 -6.78 -14.17 -6.49
CA ALA A 240 -5.62 -14.31 -5.62
C ALA A 240 -5.99 -14.14 -4.15
N ASN A 241 -5.45 -14.98 -3.29
CA ASN A 241 -5.62 -14.86 -1.84
C ASN A 241 -4.60 -13.85 -1.29
N CYS A 242 -5.01 -13.00 -0.36
CA CYS A 242 -4.11 -12.07 0.33
C CYS A 242 -3.62 -12.71 1.64
N LEU A 243 -2.32 -12.99 1.73
CA LEU A 243 -1.66 -13.38 2.96
C LEU A 243 -0.95 -12.18 3.59
N GLN A 244 -1.49 -11.68 4.69
CA GLN A 244 -0.91 -10.58 5.45
C GLN A 244 -0.13 -11.10 6.66
N LEU A 245 1.11 -10.64 6.82
CA LEU A 245 1.97 -10.93 7.97
C LEU A 245 2.08 -9.69 8.84
N ASP A 246 1.66 -9.80 10.10
CA ASP A 246 1.56 -8.64 10.97
C ASP A 246 2.71 -8.51 11.98
N ASN A 247 2.83 -7.31 12.56
CA ASN A 247 3.83 -6.97 13.55
C ASN A 247 3.62 -7.64 14.94
N ASN A 248 2.55 -8.39 15.11
CA ASN A 248 2.23 -9.16 16.32
C ASN A 248 2.41 -10.68 16.13
N ASP A 249 3.15 -11.10 15.11
CA ASP A 249 3.43 -12.51 14.78
C ASP A 249 2.19 -13.32 14.40
N TYR A 250 1.29 -12.72 13.64
CA TYR A 250 0.16 -13.42 13.04
C TYR A 250 0.24 -13.40 11.52
N ALA A 251 -0.19 -14.50 10.92
CA ALA A 251 -0.55 -14.59 9.51
C ALA A 251 -2.07 -14.48 9.40
N ILE A 252 -2.53 -13.64 8.48
CA ILE A 252 -3.94 -13.36 8.26
C ILE A 252 -4.26 -13.61 6.80
N LEU A 253 -5.10 -14.59 6.52
CA LEU A 253 -5.55 -14.90 5.17
C LEU A 253 -6.86 -14.19 4.88
N ASN A 254 -6.87 -13.41 3.79
CA ASN A 254 -8.06 -12.70 3.31
C ASN A 254 -8.76 -11.84 4.38
N TYR A 255 -7.97 -11.23 5.28
CA TYR A 255 -8.44 -10.39 6.41
C TYR A 255 -9.41 -11.09 7.38
N THR A 256 -9.63 -12.38 7.24
CA THR A 256 -10.65 -13.15 7.99
C THR A 256 -10.03 -14.22 8.88
N TYR A 257 -9.20 -15.06 8.30
CA TYR A 257 -8.61 -16.19 9.01
C TYR A 257 -7.27 -15.81 9.59
N ARG A 258 -7.08 -16.03 10.88
CA ARG A 258 -5.89 -15.59 11.61
C ARG A 258 -5.22 -16.76 12.32
N GLU A 259 -3.91 -16.89 12.15
CA GLU A 259 -3.06 -17.89 12.82
C GLU A 259 -1.81 -17.25 13.43
N PRO A 260 -1.42 -17.65 14.64
CA PRO A 260 -0.13 -17.23 15.20
C PRO A 260 1.00 -17.91 14.44
N ILE A 261 2.00 -17.13 14.03
CA ILE A 261 3.19 -17.67 13.35
C ILE A 261 4.08 -18.38 14.37
N LYS A 262 4.35 -17.70 15.52
CA LYS A 262 5.26 -18.21 16.56
C LYS A 262 6.58 -18.69 15.91
N ASN A 263 6.94 -19.96 16.15
CA ASN A 263 8.15 -20.59 15.61
C ASN A 263 7.84 -21.54 14.43
N ARG A 264 6.64 -21.47 13.86
CA ARG A 264 6.25 -22.33 12.73
C ARG A 264 6.75 -21.75 11.40
N PRO A 265 7.19 -22.57 10.43
CA PRO A 265 7.45 -22.11 9.06
C PRO A 265 6.17 -21.59 8.38
N LEU A 266 6.28 -20.57 7.52
CA LEU A 266 5.12 -19.95 6.88
C LEU A 266 4.26 -20.90 6.05
N ASN A 267 4.88 -21.88 5.36
CA ASN A 267 4.12 -22.88 4.61
C ASN A 267 3.18 -23.70 5.52
N LYS A 268 3.62 -24.06 6.73
CA LYS A 268 2.77 -24.77 7.71
C LYS A 268 1.69 -23.89 8.32
N VAL A 269 1.95 -22.61 8.45
CA VAL A 269 0.94 -21.64 8.88
C VAL A 269 -0.10 -21.43 7.78
N LEU A 270 0.33 -21.36 6.51
CA LEU A 270 -0.56 -21.26 5.37
C LEU A 270 -1.45 -22.50 5.21
N GLU A 271 -0.88 -23.72 5.31
CA GLU A 271 -1.65 -24.97 5.28
C GLU A 271 -2.80 -24.92 6.31
N SER A 272 -2.49 -24.55 7.56
CA SER A 272 -3.50 -24.40 8.63
C SER A 272 -4.55 -23.32 8.35
N LEU A 273 -4.16 -22.23 7.69
CA LEU A 273 -5.11 -21.18 7.29
C LEU A 273 -6.01 -21.63 6.15
N MET A 274 -5.48 -22.36 5.16
CA MET A 274 -6.25 -22.87 4.03
C MET A 274 -7.28 -23.92 4.47
N GLU A 275 -6.99 -24.75 5.47
CA GLU A 275 -7.96 -25.68 6.05
C GLU A 275 -9.18 -25.00 6.66
N LYS A 276 -9.07 -23.74 7.09
CA LYS A 276 -10.18 -22.95 7.64
C LYS A 276 -11.07 -22.30 6.58
N VAL A 277 -10.61 -22.26 5.34
CA VAL A 277 -11.35 -21.67 4.21
C VAL A 277 -12.34 -22.69 3.62
N HIS A 278 -12.07 -23.97 3.82
CA HIS A 278 -12.90 -25.11 3.37
C HIS A 278 -13.79 -25.62 4.48
#